data_57b3a458dd846a7360011893a2b27bbc
#
_entry.id   57b3a458dd846a7360011893a2b27bbc
#
_cell.length_a   1.000
_cell.length_b   1.000
_cell.length_c   1.000
_cell.angle_alpha   90.00
_cell.angle_beta   90.00
_cell.angle_gamma   90.00
#
_symmetry.space_group_name_H-M   'P 1'
#
loop_
_entity.id
_entity.type
_entity.pdbx_description
1 polymer ?
#
loop_
_entity_poly.entity_id
_entity_poly.type
_entity_poly.pdbx_seq_one_letter_code
_entity_poly.pdbx_strand_id
1 'polypeptide(L)'
;MSDFRRAQSQAHPSKTNTVMLGILALLVTILSLQIWLLVAGLNTALGGDRSIVWPAFYASLALFAGGAALLRFLPQPIRMVEVPERAEPFPDAALAWRTLAISVVSLTLAFAVWFMWSALTLRLRDAGFAITAGQAFWLAATPTLLGSLLRIPYGMIVSRYGSRRSFAAVTLALLVPCIGTGVAVQDPSTSFGTLLFWSAITGIAGANFATSMGVVTLWFPKQKQGVALGINGLGNLGVTVAQFTVPVVLGVALFGGLGGAPQTLTRPDGTTTPVFLQNAAFVWVPFVLLCAAAIWFGTRDFAMAPKSLASQLKVARERHTWVLCFLYFLTFGCFVAMGASLPLIIREVFAAAPGGAPNPLAYAPFAPLVATLMRPVGGWAADHYGAGRTTAIAIAVMAVGGFGLNAYLAPDTFRGFFLSILVICAASGFGNGTVFKIIPVVNPKDAGAVIGIVSCLGALGGFFPPLFLGWCIDRFGSPAWAYTAMAVFALAAFVVNWWYYWRRESPTHC
;
A
#
# COMPACT_ATOMS: atom_id res chain seq x y z
N MET A 1 39.23 -2.08 0.91
CA MET A 1 38.26 -2.88 1.68
C MET A 1 38.63 -2.79 3.13
N SER A 2 37.72 -2.43 4.03
CA SER A 2 38.02 -2.41 5.48
C SER A 2 38.29 -3.83 5.98
N ASP A 3 39.15 -3.98 7.00
CA ASP A 3 39.49 -5.28 7.59
C ASP A 3 38.27 -6.04 8.08
N PHE A 4 37.21 -5.32 8.51
CA PHE A 4 35.93 -5.87 8.88
C PHE A 4 35.25 -6.61 7.70
N ARG A 5 35.28 -6.05 6.49
CA ARG A 5 34.69 -6.71 5.30
C ARG A 5 35.48 -7.95 4.85
N ARG A 6 36.81 -7.96 5.05
CA ARG A 6 37.63 -9.16 4.81
C ARG A 6 37.34 -10.27 5.81
N ALA A 7 37.24 -9.94 7.11
CA ALA A 7 36.86 -10.90 8.14
C ALA A 7 35.44 -11.49 7.91
N GLN A 8 34.52 -10.68 7.43
CA GLN A 8 33.14 -11.09 7.15
C GLN A 8 33.04 -12.03 5.92
N SER A 9 33.87 -11.82 4.90
CA SER A 9 33.91 -12.70 3.71
C SER A 9 34.56 -14.06 3.98
N GLN A 10 35.36 -14.18 5.05
CA GLN A 10 36.01 -15.42 5.51
C GLN A 10 35.24 -16.13 6.63
N ALA A 11 34.18 -15.51 7.18
CA ALA A 11 33.41 -16.10 8.26
C ALA A 11 32.53 -17.25 7.74
N HIS A 12 32.40 -18.30 8.59
CA HIS A 12 31.48 -19.41 8.31
C HIS A 12 30.04 -18.89 8.10
N PRO A 13 29.26 -19.43 7.14
CA PRO A 13 27.91 -18.97 6.82
C PRO A 13 26.98 -18.77 8.01
N SER A 14 27.11 -19.60 9.06
CA SER A 14 26.33 -19.48 10.30
C SER A 14 26.64 -18.19 11.08
N LYS A 15 27.90 -17.76 11.15
CA LYS A 15 28.30 -16.51 11.84
C LYS A 15 27.84 -15.28 11.07
N THR A 16 27.92 -15.32 9.74
CA THR A 16 27.42 -14.24 8.86
C THR A 16 25.91 -14.08 9.02
N ASN A 17 25.15 -15.19 9.13
CA ASN A 17 23.71 -15.17 9.35
C ASN A 17 23.35 -14.61 10.73
N THR A 18 24.12 -14.92 11.78
CA THR A 18 23.88 -14.39 13.13
C THR A 18 24.10 -12.88 13.19
N VAL A 19 25.18 -12.37 12.59
CA VAL A 19 25.44 -10.93 12.50
C VAL A 19 24.34 -10.21 11.72
N MET A 20 23.89 -10.82 10.63
CA MET A 20 22.81 -10.26 9.81
C MET A 20 21.48 -10.22 10.55
N LEU A 21 21.13 -11.28 11.28
CA LEU A 21 19.95 -11.31 12.15
C LEU A 21 20.03 -10.21 13.23
N GLY A 22 21.21 -10.02 13.82
CA GLY A 22 21.44 -8.94 14.79
C GLY A 22 21.21 -7.55 14.19
N ILE A 23 21.78 -7.29 13.00
CA ILE A 23 21.59 -6.01 12.29
C ILE A 23 20.11 -5.80 11.92
N LEU A 24 19.42 -6.84 11.45
CA LEU A 24 18.00 -6.77 11.13
C LEU A 24 17.14 -6.48 12.36
N ALA A 25 17.37 -7.20 13.47
CA ALA A 25 16.68 -6.96 14.72
C ALA A 25 16.87 -5.51 15.19
N LEU A 26 18.09 -4.99 15.07
CA LEU A 26 18.42 -3.61 15.43
C LEU A 26 17.72 -2.59 14.49
N LEU A 27 17.68 -2.86 13.18
CA LEU A 27 16.96 -2.01 12.21
C LEU A 27 15.46 -2.01 12.47
N VAL A 28 14.86 -3.17 12.78
CA VAL A 28 13.44 -3.27 13.15
C VAL A 28 13.16 -2.50 14.44
N THR A 29 14.06 -2.59 15.43
CA THR A 29 13.94 -1.82 16.69
C THR A 29 14.03 -0.32 16.44
N ILE A 30 15.00 0.13 15.64
CA ILE A 30 15.14 1.54 15.24
C ILE A 30 13.87 2.03 14.53
N LEU A 31 13.34 1.26 13.60
CA LEU A 31 12.11 1.62 12.87
C LEU A 31 10.91 1.69 13.83
N SER A 32 10.78 0.74 14.75
CA SER A 32 9.72 0.75 15.76
C SER A 32 9.80 1.96 16.68
N LEU A 33 11.02 2.34 17.12
CA LEU A 33 11.24 3.53 17.92
C LEU A 33 10.94 4.82 17.13
N GLN A 34 11.28 4.88 15.83
CA GLN A 34 10.94 6.02 14.98
C GLN A 34 9.42 6.19 14.83
N ILE A 35 8.70 5.08 14.61
CA ILE A 35 7.24 5.10 14.54
C ILE A 35 6.66 5.57 15.88
N TRP A 36 7.18 5.07 17.00
CA TRP A 36 6.73 5.48 18.34
C TRP A 36 6.99 6.96 18.61
N LEU A 37 8.19 7.49 18.27
CA LEU A 37 8.53 8.91 18.41
C LEU A 37 7.62 9.79 17.55
N LEU A 38 7.32 9.35 16.33
CA LEU A 38 6.42 10.07 15.42
C LEU A 38 4.99 10.11 15.99
N VAL A 39 4.48 8.97 16.49
CA VAL A 39 3.16 8.89 17.12
C VAL A 39 3.10 9.74 18.39
N ALA A 40 4.11 9.64 19.27
CA ALA A 40 4.19 10.41 20.51
C ALA A 40 4.27 11.91 20.22
N GLY A 41 5.16 12.32 19.31
CA GLY A 41 5.32 13.74 18.93
C GLY A 41 4.07 14.32 18.28
N LEU A 42 3.42 13.56 17.38
CA LEU A 42 2.17 13.98 16.75
C LEU A 42 1.01 14.09 17.76
N ASN A 43 0.88 13.11 18.64
CA ASN A 43 -0.19 13.10 19.65
C ASN A 43 -0.07 14.28 20.63
N THR A 44 1.17 14.59 21.05
CA THR A 44 1.45 15.71 21.94
C THR A 44 1.21 17.07 21.24
N ALA A 45 1.64 17.19 19.97
CA ALA A 45 1.41 18.38 19.16
C ALA A 45 -0.06 18.64 18.89
N LEU A 46 -0.85 17.57 18.64
CA LEU A 46 -2.31 17.66 18.48
C LEU A 46 -3.04 17.99 19.79
N GLY A 47 -2.44 17.64 20.95
CA GLY A 47 -2.91 18.03 22.28
C GLY A 47 -2.57 19.48 22.65
N GLY A 48 -1.91 20.23 21.75
CA GLY A 48 -1.53 21.64 21.95
C GLY A 48 -0.15 21.85 22.57
N ASP A 49 0.51 20.81 23.06
CA ASP A 49 1.87 20.90 23.59
C ASP A 49 2.89 20.64 22.48
N ARG A 50 3.65 21.68 22.13
CA ARG A 50 4.68 21.62 21.09
C ARG A 50 6.11 21.41 21.65
N SER A 51 6.28 21.29 22.96
CA SER A 51 7.60 21.17 23.60
C SER A 51 8.35 19.92 23.19
N ILE A 52 7.64 18.81 22.90
CA ILE A 52 8.23 17.51 22.56
C ILE A 52 8.49 17.36 21.04
N VAL A 53 7.93 18.23 20.20
CA VAL A 53 8.02 18.09 18.73
C VAL A 53 9.46 18.12 18.25
N TRP A 54 10.23 19.11 18.68
CA TRP A 54 11.63 19.24 18.26
C TRP A 54 12.56 18.15 18.82
N PRO A 55 12.50 17.81 20.13
CA PRO A 55 13.24 16.65 20.65
C PRO A 55 12.90 15.36 19.93
N ALA A 56 11.63 15.07 19.65
CA ALA A 56 11.21 13.88 18.91
C ALA A 56 11.73 13.88 17.47
N PHE A 57 11.74 15.04 16.81
CA PHE A 57 12.30 15.18 15.45
C PHE A 57 13.82 14.88 15.44
N TYR A 58 14.59 15.47 16.34
CA TYR A 58 16.04 15.24 16.39
C TYR A 58 16.38 13.81 16.79
N ALA A 59 15.64 13.21 17.72
CA ALA A 59 15.78 11.80 18.09
C ALA A 59 15.48 10.88 16.88
N SER A 60 14.42 11.16 16.13
CA SER A 60 14.10 10.41 14.92
C SER A 60 15.16 10.57 13.84
N LEU A 61 15.70 11.77 13.64
CA LEU A 61 16.79 12.02 12.69
C LEU A 61 18.07 11.27 13.08
N ALA A 62 18.42 11.25 14.36
CA ALA A 62 19.57 10.49 14.87
C ALA A 62 19.41 8.99 14.68
N LEU A 63 18.22 8.45 14.96
CA LEU A 63 17.86 7.05 14.71
C LEU A 63 17.91 6.70 13.22
N PHE A 64 17.44 7.59 12.36
CA PHE A 64 17.53 7.41 10.90
C PHE A 64 19.00 7.36 10.44
N ALA A 65 19.83 8.30 10.88
CA ALA A 65 21.26 8.32 10.54
C ALA A 65 21.97 7.06 11.05
N GLY A 66 21.67 6.61 12.27
CA GLY A 66 22.18 5.36 12.85
C GLY A 66 21.75 4.14 12.04
N GLY A 67 20.48 4.05 11.66
CA GLY A 67 19.95 2.99 10.80
C GLY A 67 20.61 2.97 9.43
N ALA A 68 20.75 4.14 8.80
CA ALA A 68 21.44 4.27 7.51
C ALA A 68 22.93 3.86 7.61
N ALA A 69 23.61 4.17 8.72
CA ALA A 69 24.98 3.74 8.97
C ALA A 69 25.07 2.21 9.12
N LEU A 70 24.09 1.57 9.78
CA LEU A 70 24.05 0.11 9.93
C LEU A 70 23.92 -0.63 8.60
N LEU A 71 23.26 -0.03 7.59
CA LEU A 71 23.15 -0.63 6.25
C LEU A 71 24.53 -0.87 5.60
N ARG A 72 25.57 -0.11 6.00
CA ARG A 72 26.94 -0.31 5.52
C ARG A 72 27.57 -1.61 6.01
N PHE A 73 27.06 -2.17 7.10
CA PHE A 73 27.56 -3.41 7.70
C PHE A 73 26.78 -4.65 7.26
N LEU A 74 25.73 -4.49 6.44
CA LEU A 74 25.04 -5.63 5.86
C LEU A 74 26.00 -6.44 5.00
N PRO A 75 26.06 -7.79 5.19
CA PRO A 75 26.84 -8.66 4.34
C PRO A 75 26.45 -8.47 2.87
N GLN A 76 27.42 -8.42 1.98
CA GLN A 76 27.10 -8.49 0.56
C GLN A 76 26.44 -9.84 0.26
N PRO A 77 25.37 -9.90 -0.56
CA PRO A 77 24.80 -11.16 -0.95
C PRO A 77 25.90 -12.05 -1.54
N ILE A 78 25.92 -13.32 -1.12
CA ILE A 78 26.79 -14.33 -1.73
C ILE A 78 26.42 -14.31 -3.21
N ARG A 79 27.38 -13.92 -4.07
CA ARG A 79 27.20 -14.08 -5.51
C ARG A 79 26.99 -15.57 -5.76
N MET A 80 25.74 -15.95 -5.99
CA MET A 80 25.50 -17.19 -6.71
C MET A 80 26.29 -17.07 -7.99
N VAL A 81 27.08 -18.06 -8.33
CA VAL A 81 27.82 -18.13 -9.59
C VAL A 81 26.76 -18.14 -10.70
N GLU A 82 26.37 -16.94 -11.12
CA GLU A 82 25.56 -16.78 -12.32
C GLU A 82 26.43 -17.27 -13.48
N VAL A 83 25.97 -18.31 -14.15
CA VAL A 83 26.40 -18.57 -15.52
C VAL A 83 26.22 -17.23 -16.26
N PRO A 84 27.25 -16.68 -16.90
CA PRO A 84 27.16 -15.37 -17.50
C PRO A 84 26.17 -15.41 -18.67
N GLU A 85 24.88 -15.22 -18.38
CA GLU A 85 23.93 -14.78 -19.40
C GLU A 85 24.47 -13.42 -19.88
N ARG A 86 24.75 -13.30 -21.18
CA ARG A 86 25.20 -12.03 -21.77
C ARG A 86 24.33 -10.92 -21.22
N ALA A 87 24.94 -10.00 -20.46
CA ALA A 87 24.22 -8.87 -19.88
C ALA A 87 23.48 -8.15 -20.99
N GLU A 88 22.15 -8.12 -20.92
CA GLU A 88 21.37 -7.33 -21.85
C GLU A 88 21.84 -5.86 -21.74
N PRO A 89 22.10 -5.20 -22.87
CA PRO A 89 22.58 -3.83 -22.83
C PRO A 89 21.55 -2.95 -22.11
N PHE A 90 22.02 -2.11 -21.19
CA PHE A 90 21.20 -1.11 -20.50
C PHE A 90 21.22 0.17 -21.36
N PRO A 91 20.21 0.38 -22.24
CA PRO A 91 20.34 1.30 -23.39
C PRO A 91 20.58 2.74 -23.00
N ASP A 92 19.99 3.20 -21.87
CA ASP A 92 20.17 4.53 -21.28
C ASP A 92 19.84 4.45 -19.78
N ALA A 93 20.86 4.22 -18.98
CA ALA A 93 20.71 4.07 -17.53
C ALA A 93 20.17 5.35 -16.87
N ALA A 94 20.60 6.53 -17.32
CA ALA A 94 20.17 7.80 -16.73
C ALA A 94 18.68 8.04 -16.99
N LEU A 95 18.23 7.75 -18.21
CA LEU A 95 16.81 7.89 -18.60
C LEU A 95 15.95 6.84 -17.88
N ALA A 96 16.44 5.61 -17.70
CA ALA A 96 15.72 4.57 -16.97
C ALA A 96 15.51 4.96 -15.49
N TRP A 97 16.55 5.44 -14.82
CA TRP A 97 16.44 5.88 -13.43
C TRP A 97 15.55 7.13 -13.29
N ARG A 98 15.62 8.06 -14.24
CA ARG A 98 14.71 9.21 -14.30
C ARG A 98 13.26 8.75 -14.49
N THR A 99 13.03 7.83 -15.40
CA THR A 99 11.70 7.25 -15.64
C THR A 99 11.17 6.55 -14.39
N LEU A 100 12.02 5.82 -13.67
CA LEU A 100 11.66 5.20 -12.38
C LEU A 100 11.28 6.24 -11.33
N ALA A 101 12.06 7.31 -11.18
CA ALA A 101 11.75 8.38 -10.22
C ALA A 101 10.40 9.03 -10.52
N ILE A 102 10.14 9.38 -11.79
CA ILE A 102 8.84 9.90 -12.24
C ILE A 102 7.72 8.87 -11.99
N SER A 103 8.00 7.59 -12.21
CA SER A 103 7.04 6.51 -12.02
C SER A 103 6.66 6.36 -10.54
N VAL A 104 7.61 6.45 -9.61
CA VAL A 104 7.35 6.43 -8.15
C VAL A 104 6.45 7.59 -7.76
N VAL A 105 6.74 8.81 -8.23
CA VAL A 105 5.92 10.00 -7.94
C VAL A 105 4.50 9.84 -8.50
N SER A 106 4.38 9.42 -9.77
CA SER A 106 3.08 9.18 -10.41
C SER A 106 2.26 8.11 -9.69
N LEU A 107 2.92 7.03 -9.27
CA LEU A 107 2.25 5.94 -8.55
C LEU A 107 1.84 6.38 -7.14
N THR A 108 2.67 7.17 -6.46
CA THR A 108 2.32 7.79 -5.16
C THR A 108 1.07 8.67 -5.30
N LEU A 109 1.04 9.52 -6.32
CA LEU A 109 -0.11 10.36 -6.62
C LEU A 109 -1.36 9.53 -6.94
N ALA A 110 -1.23 8.50 -7.76
CA ALA A 110 -2.33 7.60 -8.09
C ALA A 110 -2.89 6.90 -6.83
N PHE A 111 -2.03 6.40 -5.94
CA PHE A 111 -2.47 5.81 -4.67
C PHE A 111 -3.09 6.85 -3.73
N ALA A 112 -2.61 8.10 -3.74
CA ALA A 112 -3.22 9.16 -2.96
C ALA A 112 -4.65 9.46 -3.45
N VAL A 113 -4.85 9.58 -4.76
CA VAL A 113 -6.20 9.73 -5.36
C VAL A 113 -7.06 8.50 -5.04
N TRP A 114 -6.52 7.29 -5.17
CA TRP A 114 -7.27 6.04 -4.92
C TRP A 114 -7.83 5.99 -3.50
N PHE A 115 -7.07 6.44 -2.50
CA PHE A 115 -7.42 6.34 -1.08
C PHE A 115 -8.00 7.63 -0.47
N MET A 116 -8.28 8.68 -1.27
CA MET A 116 -8.87 9.91 -0.73
C MET A 116 -10.23 9.68 -0.04
N TRP A 117 -11.01 8.67 -0.50
CA TRP A 117 -12.28 8.29 0.10
C TRP A 117 -12.14 7.74 1.51
N SER A 118 -11.00 7.10 1.87
CA SER A 118 -10.78 6.57 3.21
C SER A 118 -10.81 7.63 4.31
N ALA A 119 -10.33 8.83 4.02
CA ALA A 119 -10.36 9.97 4.93
C ALA A 119 -11.62 10.84 4.76
N LEU A 120 -12.11 10.98 3.51
CA LEU A 120 -13.28 11.78 3.18
C LEU A 120 -14.55 11.22 3.81
N THR A 121 -14.76 9.91 3.78
CA THR A 121 -15.95 9.23 4.35
C THR A 121 -16.15 9.51 5.84
N LEU A 122 -15.08 9.79 6.58
CA LEU A 122 -15.19 10.17 7.99
C LEU A 122 -15.95 11.48 8.22
N ARG A 123 -15.91 12.39 7.26
CA ARG A 123 -16.46 13.74 7.41
C ARG A 123 -17.83 13.92 6.76
N LEU A 124 -18.22 13.02 5.88
CA LEU A 124 -19.49 13.13 5.14
C LEU A 124 -20.70 13.22 6.10
N ARG A 125 -20.79 12.31 7.09
CA ARG A 125 -21.91 12.32 8.04
C ARG A 125 -21.95 13.59 8.88
N ASP A 126 -20.78 14.04 9.34
CA ASP A 126 -20.65 15.24 10.18
C ASP A 126 -20.96 16.53 9.38
N ALA A 127 -20.84 16.46 8.05
CA ALA A 127 -21.17 17.54 7.11
C ALA A 127 -22.62 17.46 6.55
N GLY A 128 -23.47 16.59 7.13
CA GLY A 128 -24.89 16.53 6.81
C GLY A 128 -25.30 15.56 5.70
N PHE A 129 -24.38 14.73 5.17
CA PHE A 129 -24.75 13.71 4.21
C PHE A 129 -25.54 12.56 4.88
N ALA A 130 -26.68 12.22 4.30
CA ALA A 130 -27.57 11.16 4.79
C ALA A 130 -27.03 9.76 4.41
N ILE A 131 -25.90 9.34 5.02
CA ILE A 131 -25.28 8.02 4.80
C ILE A 131 -25.15 7.26 6.12
N THR A 132 -25.38 5.94 6.05
CA THR A 132 -25.16 5.02 7.18
C THR A 132 -23.67 4.68 7.36
N ALA A 133 -23.32 4.05 8.50
CA ALA A 133 -21.97 3.52 8.72
C ALA A 133 -21.60 2.49 7.65
N GLY A 134 -22.48 1.53 7.36
CA GLY A 134 -22.27 0.54 6.30
C GLY A 134 -22.06 1.18 4.93
N GLN A 135 -22.82 2.23 4.58
CA GLN A 135 -22.64 2.97 3.34
C GLN A 135 -21.26 3.66 3.26
N ALA A 136 -20.72 4.16 4.39
CA ALA A 136 -19.38 4.71 4.42
C ALA A 136 -18.30 3.65 4.10
N PHE A 137 -18.47 2.40 4.59
CA PHE A 137 -17.60 1.29 4.20
C PHE A 137 -17.71 0.93 2.71
N TRP A 138 -18.91 1.02 2.12
CA TRP A 138 -19.09 0.86 0.68
C TRP A 138 -18.31 1.92 -0.10
N LEU A 139 -18.41 3.19 0.28
CA LEU A 139 -17.67 4.28 -0.37
C LEU A 139 -16.16 4.11 -0.25
N ALA A 140 -15.66 3.62 0.88
CA ALA A 140 -14.24 3.37 1.07
C ALA A 140 -13.73 2.15 0.28
N ALA A 141 -14.55 1.11 0.10
CA ALA A 141 -14.16 -0.15 -0.56
C ALA A 141 -14.30 -0.11 -2.10
N THR A 142 -15.32 0.57 -2.62
CA THR A 142 -15.70 0.52 -4.03
C THR A 142 -14.60 0.95 -5.02
N PRO A 143 -13.72 1.93 -4.71
CA PRO A 143 -12.59 2.24 -5.57
C PRO A 143 -11.69 1.02 -5.86
N THR A 144 -11.60 0.10 -4.91
CA THR A 144 -10.77 -1.10 -5.05
C THR A 144 -11.34 -2.08 -6.07
N LEU A 145 -12.65 -2.21 -6.16
CA LEU A 145 -13.29 -3.10 -7.14
C LEU A 145 -12.92 -2.69 -8.57
N LEU A 146 -13.23 -1.46 -8.95
CA LEU A 146 -12.93 -0.98 -10.30
C LEU A 146 -11.42 -0.91 -10.55
N GLY A 147 -10.65 -0.46 -9.56
CA GLY A 147 -9.20 -0.38 -9.65
C GLY A 147 -8.55 -1.74 -9.89
N SER A 148 -9.05 -2.79 -9.28
CA SER A 148 -8.57 -4.16 -9.49
C SER A 148 -8.86 -4.66 -10.90
N LEU A 149 -10.10 -4.55 -11.35
CA LEU A 149 -10.53 -5.03 -12.68
C LEU A 149 -9.80 -4.31 -13.81
N LEU A 150 -9.59 -3.01 -13.69
CA LEU A 150 -8.91 -2.20 -14.70
C LEU A 150 -7.41 -2.45 -14.80
N ARG A 151 -6.77 -3.14 -13.84
CA ARG A 151 -5.34 -3.51 -13.94
C ARG A 151 -5.02 -4.35 -15.17
N ILE A 152 -5.93 -5.20 -15.60
CA ILE A 152 -5.73 -6.02 -16.81
C ILE A 152 -5.61 -5.14 -18.06
N PRO A 153 -6.62 -4.34 -18.45
CA PRO A 153 -6.51 -3.48 -19.63
C PRO A 153 -5.40 -2.42 -19.49
N TYR A 154 -5.15 -1.88 -18.32
CA TYR A 154 -4.10 -0.89 -18.09
C TYR A 154 -2.68 -1.47 -18.26
N GLY A 155 -2.46 -2.74 -17.91
CA GLY A 155 -1.21 -3.44 -18.20
C GLY A 155 -0.98 -3.64 -19.71
N MET A 156 -2.04 -3.69 -20.51
CA MET A 156 -1.98 -3.90 -21.96
C MET A 156 -1.79 -2.59 -22.76
N ILE A 157 -2.28 -1.48 -22.25
CA ILE A 157 -2.21 -0.18 -22.93
C ILE A 157 -0.76 0.17 -23.29
N VAL A 158 0.19 -0.12 -22.40
CA VAL A 158 1.62 0.19 -22.58
C VAL A 158 2.19 -0.47 -23.83
N SER A 159 1.87 -1.75 -24.08
CA SER A 159 2.36 -2.48 -25.25
C SER A 159 1.71 -2.04 -26.55
N ARG A 160 0.50 -1.44 -26.50
CA ARG A 160 -0.27 -1.06 -27.69
C ARG A 160 0.01 0.36 -28.14
N TYR A 161 0.13 1.31 -27.20
CA TYR A 161 0.22 2.75 -27.51
C TYR A 161 1.56 3.39 -27.16
N GLY A 162 2.52 2.61 -26.67
CA GLY A 162 3.82 3.07 -26.19
C GLY A 162 3.83 3.45 -24.71
N SER A 163 5.02 3.44 -24.11
CA SER A 163 5.18 3.63 -22.67
C SER A 163 4.85 5.06 -22.21
N ARG A 164 5.38 6.09 -22.89
CA ARG A 164 5.18 7.50 -22.54
C ARG A 164 3.73 7.92 -22.70
N ARG A 165 3.12 7.64 -23.87
CA ARG A 165 1.74 8.04 -24.19
C ARG A 165 0.75 7.40 -23.24
N SER A 166 0.87 6.08 -23.02
CA SER A 166 0.01 5.35 -22.11
C SER A 166 0.13 5.87 -20.69
N PHE A 167 1.37 6.10 -20.23
CA PHE A 167 1.62 6.53 -18.87
C PHE A 167 1.08 7.95 -18.61
N ALA A 168 1.29 8.88 -19.54
CA ALA A 168 0.72 10.24 -19.47
C ALA A 168 -0.81 10.20 -19.49
N ALA A 169 -1.42 9.41 -20.39
CA ALA A 169 -2.87 9.33 -20.55
C ALA A 169 -3.54 8.77 -19.27
N VAL A 170 -3.03 7.68 -18.68
CA VAL A 170 -3.61 7.11 -17.45
C VAL A 170 -3.40 8.03 -16.24
N THR A 171 -2.31 8.81 -16.23
CA THR A 171 -2.10 9.83 -15.19
C THR A 171 -3.09 10.99 -15.35
N LEU A 172 -3.30 11.51 -16.57
CA LEU A 172 -4.30 12.55 -16.82
C LEU A 172 -5.73 12.07 -16.54
N ALA A 173 -6.03 10.79 -16.73
CA ALA A 173 -7.34 10.21 -16.41
C ALA A 173 -7.71 10.38 -14.92
N LEU A 174 -6.73 10.57 -14.02
CA LEU A 174 -6.97 10.87 -12.61
C LEU A 174 -7.73 12.18 -12.38
N LEU A 175 -7.71 13.11 -13.34
CA LEU A 175 -8.50 14.34 -13.27
C LEU A 175 -10.00 14.06 -13.19
N VAL A 176 -10.47 12.99 -13.85
CA VAL A 176 -11.90 12.62 -13.88
C VAL A 176 -12.43 12.36 -12.46
N PRO A 177 -11.88 11.42 -11.67
CA PRO A 177 -12.34 11.23 -10.29
C PRO A 177 -12.07 12.42 -9.37
N CYS A 178 -10.96 13.15 -9.57
CA CYS A 178 -10.66 14.33 -8.75
C CYS A 178 -11.70 15.42 -8.94
N ILE A 179 -12.05 15.76 -10.19
CA ILE A 179 -13.05 16.79 -10.49
C ILE A 179 -14.44 16.30 -10.09
N GLY A 180 -14.82 15.07 -10.51
CA GLY A 180 -16.15 14.56 -10.24
C GLY A 180 -16.45 14.36 -8.76
N THR A 181 -15.52 13.80 -7.99
CA THR A 181 -15.67 13.68 -6.54
C THR A 181 -15.74 15.06 -5.90
N GLY A 182 -14.83 15.97 -6.28
CA GLY A 182 -14.80 17.32 -5.72
C GLY A 182 -16.10 18.10 -5.97
N VAL A 183 -16.74 17.92 -7.11
CA VAL A 183 -18.06 18.53 -7.38
C VAL A 183 -19.16 17.82 -6.56
N ALA A 184 -19.18 16.48 -6.52
CA ALA A 184 -20.24 15.72 -5.89
C ALA A 184 -20.33 15.92 -4.37
N VAL A 185 -19.19 16.22 -3.71
CA VAL A 185 -19.18 16.40 -2.23
C VAL A 185 -19.42 17.84 -1.78
N GLN A 186 -19.70 18.77 -2.70
CA GLN A 186 -20.04 20.15 -2.31
C GLN A 186 -21.46 20.29 -1.79
N ASP A 187 -22.37 19.42 -2.24
CA ASP A 187 -23.76 19.46 -1.86
C ASP A 187 -24.10 18.25 -0.97
N PRO A 188 -24.43 18.47 0.33
CA PRO A 188 -24.86 17.41 1.24
C PRO A 188 -26.13 16.65 0.82
N SER A 189 -26.93 17.21 -0.11
CA SER A 189 -28.11 16.56 -0.68
C SER A 189 -27.76 15.52 -1.76
N THR A 190 -26.48 15.41 -2.17
CA THR A 190 -26.00 14.44 -3.14
C THR A 190 -26.34 13.01 -2.72
N SER A 191 -27.01 12.28 -3.60
CA SER A 191 -27.45 10.91 -3.32
C SER A 191 -26.28 9.97 -3.07
N PHE A 192 -26.51 8.95 -2.23
CA PHE A 192 -25.53 7.87 -2.02
C PHE A 192 -25.09 7.21 -3.35
N GLY A 193 -26.01 7.03 -4.30
CA GLY A 193 -25.70 6.45 -5.61
C GLY A 193 -24.69 7.28 -6.41
N THR A 194 -24.82 8.61 -6.37
CA THR A 194 -23.87 9.53 -7.00
C THR A 194 -22.49 9.49 -6.34
N LEU A 195 -22.45 9.47 -5.00
CA LEU A 195 -21.21 9.32 -4.24
C LEU A 195 -20.55 7.97 -4.56
N LEU A 196 -21.30 6.89 -4.61
CA LEU A 196 -20.82 5.55 -4.92
C LEU A 196 -20.27 5.47 -6.34
N PHE A 197 -20.92 6.12 -7.32
CA PHE A 197 -20.43 6.21 -8.69
C PHE A 197 -19.06 6.90 -8.75
N TRP A 198 -18.90 8.06 -8.13
CA TRP A 198 -17.60 8.75 -8.13
C TRP A 198 -16.54 8.01 -7.32
N SER A 199 -16.94 7.35 -6.24
CA SER A 199 -16.07 6.45 -5.51
C SER A 199 -15.57 5.31 -6.42
N ALA A 200 -16.45 4.66 -7.17
CA ALA A 200 -16.09 3.62 -8.13
C ALA A 200 -15.10 4.14 -9.19
N ILE A 201 -15.40 5.30 -9.82
CA ILE A 201 -14.55 5.93 -10.83
C ILE A 201 -13.15 6.25 -10.28
N THR A 202 -13.04 6.56 -8.99
CA THR A 202 -11.73 6.76 -8.33
C THR A 202 -10.84 5.51 -8.44
N GLY A 203 -11.43 4.33 -8.66
CA GLY A 203 -10.69 3.10 -8.92
C GLY A 203 -9.76 3.14 -10.14
N ILE A 204 -10.00 4.04 -11.12
CA ILE A 204 -9.07 4.30 -12.23
C ILE A 204 -7.64 4.51 -11.69
N ALA A 205 -7.50 5.19 -10.57
CA ALA A 205 -6.23 5.47 -9.93
C ALA A 205 -5.52 4.18 -9.46
N GLY A 206 -6.26 3.21 -8.90
CA GLY A 206 -5.70 1.91 -8.49
C GLY A 206 -5.18 1.06 -9.65
N ALA A 207 -5.70 1.29 -10.86
CA ALA A 207 -5.26 0.61 -12.07
C ALA A 207 -3.91 1.12 -12.60
N ASN A 208 -3.51 2.36 -12.27
CA ASN A 208 -2.21 2.94 -12.65
C ASN A 208 -1.02 2.10 -12.18
N PHE A 209 -1.20 1.29 -11.14
CA PHE A 209 -0.19 0.33 -10.69
C PHE A 209 0.29 -0.58 -11.83
N ALA A 210 -0.63 -1.11 -12.65
CA ALA A 210 -0.27 -2.02 -13.74
C ALA A 210 0.52 -1.30 -14.85
N THR A 211 0.13 -0.09 -15.21
CA THR A 211 0.84 0.73 -16.20
C THR A 211 2.22 1.12 -15.70
N SER A 212 2.33 1.61 -14.46
CA SER A 212 3.59 2.01 -13.84
C SER A 212 4.58 0.85 -13.77
N MET A 213 4.15 -0.32 -13.27
CA MET A 213 5.00 -1.53 -13.24
C MET A 213 5.42 -1.97 -14.64
N GLY A 214 4.50 -1.90 -15.62
CA GLY A 214 4.79 -2.19 -17.02
C GLY A 214 5.86 -1.29 -17.61
N VAL A 215 5.74 0.03 -17.41
CA VAL A 215 6.73 1.02 -17.88
C VAL A 215 8.11 0.75 -17.27
N VAL A 216 8.20 0.55 -15.95
CA VAL A 216 9.48 0.27 -15.28
C VAL A 216 10.12 -1.02 -15.79
N THR A 217 9.33 -2.07 -16.00
CA THR A 217 9.84 -3.34 -16.54
C THR A 217 10.50 -3.18 -17.90
N LEU A 218 10.03 -2.24 -18.75
CA LEU A 218 10.60 -1.99 -20.08
C LEU A 218 11.97 -1.32 -20.04
N TRP A 219 12.18 -0.44 -19.06
CA TRP A 219 13.39 0.36 -19.00
C TRP A 219 14.55 -0.33 -18.27
N PHE A 220 14.30 -1.43 -17.54
CA PHE A 220 15.33 -2.10 -16.77
C PHE A 220 15.62 -3.51 -17.29
N PRO A 221 16.91 -3.88 -17.47
CA PRO A 221 17.30 -5.24 -17.82
C PRO A 221 16.88 -6.21 -16.71
N LYS A 222 16.64 -7.48 -17.04
CA LYS A 222 16.10 -8.51 -16.14
C LYS A 222 16.82 -8.57 -14.80
N GLN A 223 18.15 -8.42 -14.77
CA GLN A 223 18.97 -8.46 -13.55
C GLN A 223 18.67 -7.31 -12.57
N LYS A 224 18.17 -6.17 -13.06
CA LYS A 224 17.86 -4.98 -12.27
C LYS A 224 16.34 -4.73 -12.06
N GLN A 225 15.49 -5.48 -12.77
CA GLN A 225 14.04 -5.30 -12.69
C GLN A 225 13.49 -5.51 -11.28
N GLY A 226 14.00 -6.48 -10.52
CA GLY A 226 13.56 -6.72 -9.14
C GLY A 226 13.74 -5.51 -8.23
N VAL A 227 14.92 -4.87 -8.30
CA VAL A 227 15.22 -3.65 -7.54
C VAL A 227 14.36 -2.50 -8.02
N ALA A 228 14.25 -2.29 -9.34
CA ALA A 228 13.47 -1.20 -9.90
C ALA A 228 11.98 -1.31 -9.57
N LEU A 229 11.39 -2.50 -9.69
CA LEU A 229 9.98 -2.77 -9.33
C LEU A 229 9.75 -2.65 -7.83
N GLY A 230 10.75 -3.03 -7.01
CA GLY A 230 10.71 -2.84 -5.55
C GLY A 230 10.67 -1.36 -5.18
N ILE A 231 11.53 -0.54 -5.78
CA ILE A 231 11.55 0.93 -5.61
C ILE A 231 10.23 1.54 -6.10
N ASN A 232 9.75 1.12 -7.27
CA ASN A 232 8.47 1.60 -7.80
C ASN A 232 7.31 1.26 -6.86
N GLY A 233 7.37 0.12 -6.16
CA GLY A 233 6.40 -0.27 -5.14
C GLY A 233 6.29 0.69 -3.95
N LEU A 234 7.29 1.56 -3.71
CA LEU A 234 7.20 2.64 -2.73
C LEU A 234 6.10 3.67 -3.07
N GLY A 235 5.61 3.70 -4.31
CA GLY A 235 4.43 4.47 -4.68
C GLY A 235 3.18 4.16 -3.83
N ASN A 236 3.12 2.99 -3.18
CA ASN A 236 2.08 2.66 -2.20
C ASN A 236 2.04 3.63 -1.00
N LEU A 237 3.10 4.42 -0.76
CA LEU A 237 3.10 5.52 0.22
C LEU A 237 2.00 6.55 -0.06
N GLY A 238 1.46 6.61 -1.28
CA GLY A 238 0.34 7.48 -1.62
C GLY A 238 -0.88 7.30 -0.73
N VAL A 239 -1.12 6.09 -0.20
CA VAL A 239 -2.19 5.84 0.79
C VAL A 239 -1.98 6.68 2.04
N THR A 240 -0.77 6.63 2.59
CA THR A 240 -0.35 7.41 3.76
C THR A 240 -0.38 8.92 3.46
N VAL A 241 0.09 9.32 2.28
CA VAL A 241 0.06 10.72 1.82
C VAL A 241 -1.37 11.24 1.78
N ALA A 242 -2.33 10.49 1.23
CA ALA A 242 -3.74 10.88 1.22
C ALA A 242 -4.29 11.06 2.64
N GLN A 243 -4.03 10.11 3.53
CA GLN A 243 -4.56 10.12 4.89
C GLN A 243 -3.98 11.24 5.75
N PHE A 244 -2.76 11.72 5.46
CA PHE A 244 -2.21 12.92 6.10
C PHE A 244 -2.66 14.23 5.43
N THR A 245 -2.73 14.25 4.10
CA THR A 245 -3.04 15.48 3.34
C THR A 245 -4.51 15.85 3.45
N VAL A 246 -5.42 14.87 3.27
CA VAL A 246 -6.86 15.16 3.24
C VAL A 246 -7.35 15.89 4.51
N PRO A 247 -7.04 15.46 5.74
CA PRO A 247 -7.48 16.17 6.93
C PRO A 247 -7.02 17.62 6.98
N VAL A 248 -5.82 17.92 6.52
CA VAL A 248 -5.24 19.27 6.52
C VAL A 248 -5.95 20.16 5.52
N VAL A 249 -6.16 19.69 4.31
CA VAL A 249 -6.74 20.49 3.23
C VAL A 249 -8.23 20.76 3.39
N LEU A 250 -8.94 19.93 4.16
CA LEU A 250 -10.36 20.15 4.46
C LEU A 250 -10.60 21.42 5.26
N GLY A 251 -9.62 21.89 6.06
CA GLY A 251 -9.72 23.09 6.89
C GLY A 251 -9.30 24.39 6.20
N VAL A 252 -8.93 24.35 4.91
CA VAL A 252 -8.31 25.50 4.21
C VAL A 252 -9.04 25.81 2.91
N ALA A 253 -9.31 27.09 2.62
CA ALA A 253 -9.85 27.54 1.33
C ALA A 253 -8.77 27.56 0.26
N LEU A 254 -8.37 26.37 -0.27
CA LEU A 254 -7.22 26.21 -1.16
C LEU A 254 -7.34 26.97 -2.49
N PHE A 255 -8.53 27.04 -3.06
CA PHE A 255 -8.74 27.59 -4.41
C PHE A 255 -9.65 28.84 -4.38
N GLY A 256 -9.83 29.46 -3.23
CA GLY A 256 -10.71 30.62 -3.07
C GLY A 256 -12.11 30.35 -3.63
N GLY A 257 -12.68 31.32 -4.34
CA GLY A 257 -14.00 31.19 -4.95
C GLY A 257 -14.11 30.12 -6.05
N LEU A 258 -13.00 29.72 -6.67
CA LEU A 258 -12.99 28.64 -7.68
C LEU A 258 -13.16 27.26 -7.03
N GLY A 259 -12.82 27.12 -5.75
CA GLY A 259 -12.95 25.87 -5.00
C GLY A 259 -14.37 25.57 -4.55
N GLY A 260 -15.32 26.49 -4.66
CA GLY A 260 -16.68 26.35 -4.14
C GLY A 260 -16.83 26.78 -2.68
N ALA A 261 -18.08 26.79 -2.19
CA ALA A 261 -18.40 27.18 -0.82
C ALA A 261 -18.03 26.09 0.20
N PRO A 262 -17.71 26.47 1.45
CA PRO A 262 -17.53 25.51 2.54
C PRO A 262 -18.86 24.88 2.94
N GLN A 263 -18.81 23.60 3.34
CA GLN A 263 -19.89 22.92 4.04
C GLN A 263 -19.76 23.21 5.56
N THR A 264 -20.84 23.00 6.29
CA THR A 264 -20.86 23.14 7.73
C THR A 264 -20.67 21.79 8.39
N LEU A 265 -19.58 21.63 9.14
CA LEU A 265 -19.33 20.43 9.93
C LEU A 265 -19.85 20.68 11.35
N THR A 266 -20.80 19.84 11.78
CA THR A 266 -21.34 19.88 13.14
C THR A 266 -20.62 18.86 14.02
N ARG A 267 -20.01 19.31 15.10
CA ARG A 267 -19.35 18.43 16.08
C ARG A 267 -20.36 17.91 17.12
N PRO A 268 -20.02 16.81 17.85
CA PRO A 268 -20.89 16.27 18.89
C PRO A 268 -21.22 17.27 20.03
N ASP A 269 -20.38 18.27 20.26
CA ASP A 269 -20.58 19.36 21.23
C ASP A 269 -21.52 20.48 20.73
N GLY A 270 -22.07 20.32 19.50
CA GLY A 270 -22.94 21.32 18.86
C GLY A 270 -22.18 22.48 18.19
N THR A 271 -20.86 22.52 18.28
CA THR A 271 -20.07 23.55 17.59
C THR A 271 -20.02 23.27 16.08
N THR A 272 -20.10 24.34 15.29
CA THR A 272 -20.01 24.25 13.83
C THR A 272 -18.70 24.86 13.34
N THR A 273 -18.09 24.20 12.35
CA THR A 273 -16.88 24.70 11.69
C THR A 273 -17.02 24.58 10.18
N PRO A 274 -16.52 25.57 9.40
CA PRO A 274 -16.51 25.45 7.95
C PRO A 274 -15.50 24.38 7.53
N VAL A 275 -15.87 23.56 6.53
CA VAL A 275 -15.04 22.50 5.99
C VAL A 275 -15.19 22.47 4.46
N PHE A 276 -14.09 22.27 3.75
CA PHE A 276 -14.04 22.20 2.29
C PHE A 276 -13.85 20.76 1.84
N LEU A 277 -14.91 19.95 1.84
CA LEU A 277 -14.83 18.51 1.50
C LEU A 277 -14.26 18.27 0.09
N GLN A 278 -14.56 19.15 -0.85
CA GLN A 278 -14.07 19.12 -2.22
C GLN A 278 -12.55 19.19 -2.32
N ASN A 279 -11.87 19.78 -1.33
CA ASN A 279 -10.41 19.86 -1.32
C ASN A 279 -9.75 18.50 -1.16
N ALA A 280 -10.43 17.49 -0.59
CA ALA A 280 -9.94 16.11 -0.56
C ALA A 280 -9.63 15.57 -1.96
N ALA A 281 -10.33 16.08 -2.96
CA ALA A 281 -10.18 15.68 -4.36
C ALA A 281 -9.44 16.75 -5.18
N PHE A 282 -9.80 18.01 -5.05
CA PHE A 282 -9.23 19.09 -5.87
C PHE A 282 -7.74 19.32 -5.61
N VAL A 283 -7.25 19.04 -4.41
CA VAL A 283 -5.82 19.20 -4.07
C VAL A 283 -4.91 18.41 -5.02
N TRP A 284 -5.37 17.30 -5.56
CA TRP A 284 -4.57 16.45 -6.44
C TRP A 284 -4.50 16.96 -7.88
N VAL A 285 -5.43 17.81 -8.33
CA VAL A 285 -5.52 18.31 -9.71
C VAL A 285 -4.22 18.95 -10.21
N PRO A 286 -3.61 19.93 -9.51
CA PRO A 286 -2.36 20.53 -9.97
C PRO A 286 -1.22 19.52 -10.01
N PHE A 287 -1.14 18.60 -9.05
CA PHE A 287 -0.11 17.56 -9.01
C PHE A 287 -0.28 16.54 -10.16
N VAL A 288 -1.51 16.20 -10.53
CA VAL A 288 -1.79 15.33 -11.69
C VAL A 288 -1.30 15.99 -12.97
N LEU A 289 -1.58 17.28 -13.19
CA LEU A 289 -1.12 18.02 -14.37
C LEU A 289 0.41 18.11 -14.43
N LEU A 290 1.04 18.47 -13.31
CA LEU A 290 2.51 18.55 -13.21
C LEU A 290 3.16 17.17 -13.43
N CYS A 291 2.60 16.11 -12.88
CA CYS A 291 3.10 14.75 -13.05
C CYS A 291 2.94 14.26 -14.49
N ALA A 292 1.80 14.53 -15.13
CA ALA A 292 1.58 14.21 -16.54
C ALA A 292 2.57 14.97 -17.45
N ALA A 293 2.83 16.24 -17.18
CA ALA A 293 3.86 17.03 -17.87
C ALA A 293 5.26 16.43 -17.64
N ALA A 294 5.61 16.05 -16.39
CA ALA A 294 6.88 15.41 -16.08
C ALA A 294 7.04 14.07 -16.84
N ILE A 295 5.98 13.27 -16.95
CA ILE A 295 5.98 12.07 -17.77
C ILE A 295 6.21 12.40 -19.23
N TRP A 296 5.48 13.37 -19.78
CA TRP A 296 5.53 13.71 -21.22
C TRP A 296 6.90 14.21 -21.64
N PHE A 297 7.50 15.12 -20.88
CA PHE A 297 8.79 15.73 -21.19
C PHE A 297 9.98 14.94 -20.59
N GLY A 298 9.79 14.20 -19.52
CA GLY A 298 10.85 13.50 -18.79
C GLY A 298 11.07 12.06 -19.22
N THR A 299 10.16 11.43 -19.97
CA THR A 299 10.29 10.04 -20.43
C THR A 299 10.29 9.95 -21.95
N ARG A 300 10.60 8.79 -22.50
CA ARG A 300 10.53 8.52 -23.92
C ARG A 300 9.61 7.32 -24.20
N ASP A 301 9.04 7.27 -25.42
CA ASP A 301 8.33 6.08 -25.86
C ASP A 301 9.29 4.92 -26.08
N PHE A 302 8.88 3.74 -25.63
CA PHE A 302 9.54 2.48 -25.90
C PHE A 302 8.59 1.66 -26.78
N ALA A 303 9.04 1.33 -28.00
CA ALA A 303 8.24 0.51 -28.89
C ALA A 303 8.27 -0.95 -28.45
N MET A 304 7.13 -1.56 -28.31
CA MET A 304 6.97 -2.99 -28.02
C MET A 304 6.12 -3.67 -29.09
N ALA A 305 6.38 -4.96 -29.29
CA ALA A 305 5.42 -5.79 -30.01
C ALA A 305 4.12 -5.91 -29.18
N PRO A 306 2.95 -5.62 -29.77
CA PRO A 306 1.67 -5.73 -29.08
C PRO A 306 1.47 -7.17 -28.60
N LYS A 307 1.24 -7.34 -27.30
CA LYS A 307 0.83 -8.64 -26.74
C LYS A 307 -0.69 -8.76 -26.82
N SER A 308 -1.19 -9.86 -27.38
CA SER A 308 -2.62 -10.11 -27.41
C SER A 308 -3.16 -10.42 -26.02
N LEU A 309 -4.42 -10.05 -25.74
CA LEU A 309 -5.11 -10.40 -24.49
C LEU A 309 -5.09 -11.93 -24.27
N ALA A 310 -5.34 -12.70 -25.34
CA ALA A 310 -5.34 -14.14 -25.29
C ALA A 310 -3.98 -14.71 -24.82
N SER A 311 -2.85 -14.12 -25.28
CA SER A 311 -1.53 -14.57 -24.85
C SER A 311 -1.26 -14.24 -23.38
N GLN A 312 -1.74 -13.10 -22.88
CA GLN A 312 -1.60 -12.74 -21.47
C GLN A 312 -2.50 -13.57 -20.57
N LEU A 313 -3.73 -13.90 -21.01
CA LEU A 313 -4.64 -14.74 -20.24
C LEU A 313 -4.26 -16.23 -20.29
N LYS A 314 -3.31 -16.65 -21.15
CA LYS A 314 -2.85 -18.04 -21.18
C LYS A 314 -2.32 -18.51 -19.82
N VAL A 315 -1.65 -17.65 -19.07
CA VAL A 315 -1.13 -17.97 -17.73
C VAL A 315 -2.24 -18.21 -16.68
N ALA A 316 -3.48 -17.80 -16.95
CA ALA A 316 -4.62 -18.15 -16.11
C ALA A 316 -4.98 -19.65 -16.14
N ARG A 317 -4.43 -20.41 -17.10
CA ARG A 317 -4.56 -21.87 -17.12
C ARG A 317 -3.59 -22.58 -16.18
N GLU A 318 -2.59 -21.86 -15.67
CA GLU A 318 -1.56 -22.42 -14.82
C GLU A 318 -1.98 -22.39 -13.35
N ARG A 319 -1.86 -23.53 -12.68
CA ARG A 319 -2.24 -23.70 -11.28
C ARG A 319 -1.53 -22.72 -10.34
N HIS A 320 -0.22 -22.50 -10.54
CA HIS A 320 0.57 -21.60 -9.69
C HIS A 320 0.09 -20.15 -9.77
N THR A 321 -0.46 -19.69 -10.90
CA THR A 321 -1.07 -18.36 -11.00
C THR A 321 -2.20 -18.19 -9.99
N TRP A 322 -3.10 -19.17 -9.84
CA TRP A 322 -4.20 -19.12 -8.89
C TRP A 322 -3.76 -19.23 -7.44
N VAL A 323 -2.76 -20.08 -7.16
CA VAL A 323 -2.16 -20.15 -5.81
C VAL A 323 -1.57 -18.80 -5.41
N LEU A 324 -0.84 -18.15 -6.30
CA LEU A 324 -0.27 -16.82 -6.06
C LEU A 324 -1.35 -15.74 -5.92
N CYS A 325 -2.42 -15.82 -6.72
CA CYS A 325 -3.59 -14.96 -6.54
C CYS A 325 -4.20 -15.09 -5.14
N PHE A 326 -4.36 -16.31 -4.66
CA PHE A 326 -4.90 -16.60 -3.33
C PHE A 326 -4.01 -16.05 -2.20
N LEU A 327 -2.70 -16.25 -2.28
CA LEU A 327 -1.75 -15.71 -1.31
C LEU A 327 -1.70 -14.16 -1.35
N TYR A 328 -1.72 -13.59 -2.55
CA TYR A 328 -1.68 -12.14 -2.71
C TYR A 328 -3.01 -11.46 -2.38
N PHE A 329 -4.13 -12.17 -2.55
CA PHE A 329 -5.45 -11.74 -2.07
C PHE A 329 -5.44 -11.50 -0.55
N LEU A 330 -4.76 -12.36 0.24
CA LEU A 330 -4.59 -12.15 1.66
C LEU A 330 -3.62 -10.98 1.92
N THR A 331 -2.40 -11.07 1.40
CA THR A 331 -1.33 -10.15 1.80
C THR A 331 -1.57 -8.73 1.28
N PHE A 332 -1.81 -8.56 -0.02
CA PHE A 332 -2.09 -7.24 -0.58
C PHE A 332 -3.51 -6.77 -0.26
N GLY A 333 -4.47 -7.70 -0.23
CA GLY A 333 -5.84 -7.38 0.15
C GLY A 333 -5.96 -6.82 1.57
N CYS A 334 -5.24 -7.37 2.53
CA CYS A 334 -5.19 -6.84 3.90
C CYS A 334 -4.62 -5.41 3.93
N PHE A 335 -3.51 -5.13 3.21
CA PHE A 335 -2.96 -3.78 3.07
C PHE A 335 -4.01 -2.79 2.54
N VAL A 336 -4.68 -3.14 1.44
CA VAL A 336 -5.69 -2.29 0.81
C VAL A 336 -6.90 -2.11 1.72
N ALA A 337 -7.39 -3.21 2.32
CA ALA A 337 -8.55 -3.17 3.21
C ALA A 337 -8.30 -2.29 4.44
N MET A 338 -7.13 -2.43 5.09
CA MET A 338 -6.79 -1.60 6.24
C MET A 338 -6.57 -0.14 5.84
N GLY A 339 -5.90 0.12 4.71
CA GLY A 339 -5.77 1.47 4.18
C GLY A 339 -7.12 2.14 3.91
N ALA A 340 -8.12 1.39 3.43
CA ALA A 340 -9.44 1.91 3.12
C ALA A 340 -10.32 2.09 4.37
N SER A 341 -10.31 1.13 5.31
CA SER A 341 -11.33 1.01 6.35
C SER A 341 -10.86 1.32 7.77
N LEU A 342 -9.55 1.33 8.05
CA LEU A 342 -9.06 1.56 9.41
C LEU A 342 -9.55 2.88 10.03
N PRO A 343 -9.63 4.02 9.30
CA PRO A 343 -10.21 5.23 9.86
C PRO A 343 -11.65 5.05 10.34
N LEU A 344 -12.47 4.33 9.53
CA LEU A 344 -13.86 4.02 9.88
C LEU A 344 -13.96 3.07 11.07
N ILE A 345 -13.11 2.04 11.12
CA ILE A 345 -13.07 1.08 12.24
C ILE A 345 -12.76 1.81 13.56
N ILE A 346 -11.74 2.67 13.57
CA ILE A 346 -11.39 3.45 14.76
C ILE A 346 -12.57 4.31 15.21
N ARG A 347 -13.25 4.96 14.27
CA ARG A 347 -14.41 5.80 14.54
C ARG A 347 -15.59 5.02 15.13
N GLU A 348 -15.94 3.88 14.51
CA GLU A 348 -17.15 3.13 14.88
C GLU A 348 -16.96 2.25 16.12
N VAL A 349 -15.76 1.66 16.30
CA VAL A 349 -15.51 0.72 17.41
C VAL A 349 -15.11 1.44 18.68
N PHE A 350 -14.32 2.51 18.58
CA PHE A 350 -13.74 3.21 19.73
C PHE A 350 -14.38 4.57 20.03
N ALA A 351 -15.61 4.81 19.56
CA ALA A 351 -16.35 6.04 19.82
C ALA A 351 -16.53 6.33 21.33
N ALA A 352 -16.72 5.29 22.14
CA ALA A 352 -16.94 5.35 23.58
C ALA A 352 -15.67 5.08 24.42
N ALA A 353 -14.47 5.30 23.86
CA ALA A 353 -13.23 5.04 24.58
C ALA A 353 -13.07 5.96 25.80
N PRO A 354 -12.61 5.43 26.96
CA PRO A 354 -12.32 6.23 28.13
C PRO A 354 -11.27 7.31 27.82
N GLY A 355 -11.53 8.55 28.22
CA GLY A 355 -10.66 9.70 27.91
C GLY A 355 -10.91 10.36 26.54
N GLY A 356 -11.96 9.93 25.83
CA GLY A 356 -12.38 10.43 24.53
C GLY A 356 -12.04 9.51 23.36
N ALA A 357 -12.83 9.60 22.29
CA ALA A 357 -12.63 8.80 21.08
C ALA A 357 -11.27 9.12 20.44
N PRO A 358 -10.47 8.09 20.09
CA PRO A 358 -9.22 8.30 19.39
C PRO A 358 -9.47 9.00 18.03
N ASN A 359 -8.63 9.96 17.68
CA ASN A 359 -8.75 10.62 16.36
C ASN A 359 -8.35 9.63 15.25
N PRO A 360 -9.28 9.16 14.41
CA PRO A 360 -8.96 8.16 13.38
C PRO A 360 -7.86 8.61 12.42
N LEU A 361 -7.83 9.90 12.08
CA LEU A 361 -6.88 10.46 11.12
C LEU A 361 -5.47 10.65 11.69
N ALA A 362 -5.33 10.61 13.03
CA ALA A 362 -4.03 10.62 13.68
C ALA A 362 -3.35 9.23 13.67
N TYR A 363 -4.13 8.15 13.64
CA TYR A 363 -3.60 6.78 13.76
C TYR A 363 -3.62 6.00 12.45
N ALA A 364 -4.67 6.12 11.65
CA ALA A 364 -4.86 5.32 10.45
C ALA A 364 -3.69 5.38 9.44
N PRO A 365 -2.99 6.52 9.22
CA PRO A 365 -1.92 6.59 8.24
C PRO A 365 -0.72 5.67 8.51
N PHE A 366 -0.54 5.24 9.76
CA PHE A 366 0.61 4.40 10.14
C PHE A 366 0.49 2.96 9.64
N ALA A 367 -0.71 2.42 9.51
CA ALA A 367 -0.92 1.06 9.02
C ALA A 367 -0.41 0.87 7.57
N PRO A 368 -0.85 1.67 6.59
CA PRO A 368 -0.31 1.58 5.23
C PRO A 368 1.16 2.03 5.14
N LEU A 369 1.62 2.94 5.99
CA LEU A 369 3.03 3.33 6.06
C LEU A 369 3.92 2.14 6.39
N VAL A 370 3.64 1.47 7.49
CA VAL A 370 4.42 0.31 7.95
C VAL A 370 4.36 -0.81 6.90
N ALA A 371 3.19 -1.11 6.37
CA ALA A 371 3.04 -2.13 5.34
C ALA A 371 3.87 -1.80 4.08
N THR A 372 3.87 -0.55 3.62
CA THR A 372 4.66 -0.15 2.45
C THR A 372 6.16 -0.28 2.71
N LEU A 373 6.64 0.14 3.88
CA LEU A 373 8.06 0.06 4.24
C LEU A 373 8.53 -1.39 4.44
N MET A 374 7.66 -2.28 4.88
CA MET A 374 8.00 -3.70 5.07
C MET A 374 8.04 -4.49 3.76
N ARG A 375 7.51 -3.97 2.66
CA ARG A 375 7.50 -4.65 1.37
C ARG A 375 8.91 -4.92 0.79
N PRO A 376 9.82 -3.94 0.71
CA PRO A 376 11.21 -4.19 0.31
C PRO A 376 11.94 -5.16 1.25
N VAL A 377 11.66 -5.07 2.57
CA VAL A 377 12.23 -5.98 3.58
C VAL A 377 11.82 -7.42 3.31
N GLY A 378 10.53 -7.65 3.01
CA GLY A 378 10.01 -8.97 2.63
C GLY A 378 10.66 -9.51 1.36
N GLY A 379 10.80 -8.68 0.32
CA GLY A 379 11.49 -9.06 -0.91
C GLY A 379 12.96 -9.45 -0.67
N TRP A 380 13.67 -8.66 0.13
CA TRP A 380 15.04 -8.97 0.53
C TRP A 380 15.14 -10.26 1.35
N ALA A 381 14.24 -10.46 2.32
CA ALA A 381 14.22 -11.67 3.13
C ALA A 381 13.92 -12.94 2.28
N ALA A 382 13.04 -12.81 1.28
CA ALA A 382 12.75 -13.89 0.36
C ALA A 382 13.98 -14.32 -0.46
N ASP A 383 14.82 -13.36 -0.87
CA ASP A 383 16.06 -13.66 -1.60
C ASP A 383 17.09 -14.42 -0.74
N HIS A 384 17.07 -14.25 0.58
CA HIS A 384 18.09 -14.83 1.46
C HIS A 384 17.62 -16.11 2.19
N TYR A 385 16.32 -16.19 2.52
CA TYR A 385 15.79 -17.26 3.37
C TYR A 385 14.77 -18.15 2.64
N GLY A 386 14.54 -17.91 1.35
CA GLY A 386 13.53 -18.59 0.55
C GLY A 386 12.15 -17.91 0.63
N ALA A 387 11.53 -17.76 -0.54
CA ALA A 387 10.27 -17.03 -0.66
C ALA A 387 9.09 -17.78 -0.02
N GLY A 388 9.04 -19.10 -0.16
CA GLY A 388 7.99 -19.93 0.44
C GLY A 388 8.00 -19.89 1.98
N ARG A 389 9.19 -19.97 2.60
CA ARG A 389 9.36 -19.91 4.05
C ARG A 389 9.00 -18.54 4.62
N THR A 390 9.51 -17.48 4.02
CA THR A 390 9.27 -16.11 4.47
C THR A 390 7.82 -15.70 4.30
N THR A 391 7.15 -16.14 3.22
CA THR A 391 5.71 -15.99 3.03
C THR A 391 4.92 -16.72 4.14
N ALA A 392 5.31 -17.93 4.51
CA ALA A 392 4.66 -18.68 5.59
C ALA A 392 4.73 -17.93 6.93
N ILE A 393 5.88 -17.35 7.28
CA ILE A 393 6.06 -16.56 8.51
C ILE A 393 5.12 -15.34 8.49
N ALA A 394 5.07 -14.58 7.38
CA ALA A 394 4.16 -13.45 7.25
C ALA A 394 2.70 -13.85 7.49
N ILE A 395 2.25 -14.92 6.82
CA ILE A 395 0.88 -15.40 6.93
C ILE A 395 0.57 -15.92 8.33
N ALA A 396 1.51 -16.60 8.98
CA ALA A 396 1.34 -17.06 10.37
C ALA A 396 1.15 -15.88 11.33
N VAL A 397 1.94 -14.81 11.19
CA VAL A 397 1.76 -13.58 11.99
C VAL A 397 0.39 -12.94 11.73
N MET A 398 -0.07 -12.91 10.48
CA MET A 398 -1.40 -12.40 10.15
C MET A 398 -2.51 -13.25 10.75
N ALA A 399 -2.37 -14.57 10.78
CA ALA A 399 -3.35 -15.48 11.39
C ALA A 399 -3.44 -15.27 12.90
N VAL A 400 -2.30 -15.29 13.59
CA VAL A 400 -2.23 -15.08 15.04
C VAL A 400 -2.75 -13.69 15.41
N GLY A 401 -2.31 -12.66 14.66
CA GLY A 401 -2.76 -11.28 14.85
C GLY A 401 -4.26 -11.12 14.64
N GLY A 402 -4.83 -11.77 13.63
CA GLY A 402 -6.26 -11.72 13.34
C GLY A 402 -7.13 -12.30 14.47
N PHE A 403 -6.71 -13.44 15.06
CA PHE A 403 -7.37 -13.96 16.25
C PHE A 403 -7.14 -13.06 17.47
N GLY A 404 -5.91 -12.57 17.65
CA GLY A 404 -5.53 -11.72 18.77
C GLY A 404 -6.27 -10.38 18.81
N LEU A 405 -6.66 -9.81 17.64
CA LEU A 405 -7.44 -8.58 17.58
C LEU A 405 -8.77 -8.65 18.35
N ASN A 406 -9.38 -9.83 18.41
CA ASN A 406 -10.65 -10.00 19.12
C ASN A 406 -10.54 -9.71 20.63
N ALA A 407 -9.34 -9.82 21.21
CA ALA A 407 -9.10 -9.46 22.61
C ALA A 407 -9.02 -7.94 22.86
N TYR A 408 -8.94 -7.13 21.79
CA TYR A 408 -8.73 -5.69 21.86
C TYR A 408 -9.86 -4.87 21.19
N LEU A 409 -11.09 -5.36 21.26
CA LEU A 409 -12.26 -4.66 20.69
C LEU A 409 -13.06 -3.88 21.73
N ALA A 410 -12.71 -3.98 23.02
CA ALA A 410 -13.32 -3.14 24.07
C ALA A 410 -12.83 -1.69 23.95
N PRO A 411 -13.67 -0.69 24.29
CA PRO A 411 -13.35 0.72 24.13
C PRO A 411 -12.05 1.17 24.83
N ASP A 412 -11.68 0.55 25.94
CA ASP A 412 -10.49 0.83 26.75
C ASP A 412 -9.21 0.16 26.20
N THR A 413 -9.30 -0.72 25.21
CA THR A 413 -8.20 -1.51 24.69
C THR A 413 -7.60 -0.96 23.38
N PHE A 414 -7.91 0.26 23.00
CA PHE A 414 -7.47 0.87 21.72
C PHE A 414 -5.97 0.72 21.43
N ARG A 415 -5.11 0.88 22.46
CA ARG A 415 -3.65 0.75 22.26
C ARG A 415 -3.25 -0.65 21.80
N GLY A 416 -3.83 -1.70 22.43
CA GLY A 416 -3.60 -3.08 22.04
C GLY A 416 -4.12 -3.37 20.64
N PHE A 417 -5.31 -2.88 20.31
CA PHE A 417 -5.88 -2.95 18.97
C PHE A 417 -4.95 -2.32 17.93
N PHE A 418 -4.52 -1.09 18.15
CA PHE A 418 -3.69 -0.36 17.19
C PHE A 418 -2.33 -1.02 16.97
N LEU A 419 -1.66 -1.46 18.03
CA LEU A 419 -0.39 -2.20 17.92
C LEU A 419 -0.56 -3.51 17.15
N SER A 420 -1.64 -4.25 17.42
CA SER A 420 -1.94 -5.50 16.69
C SER A 420 -2.19 -5.23 15.20
N ILE A 421 -2.91 -4.16 14.85
CA ILE A 421 -3.10 -3.72 13.45
C ILE A 421 -1.75 -3.39 12.80
N LEU A 422 -0.85 -2.68 13.48
CA LEU A 422 0.48 -2.37 12.93
C LEU A 422 1.30 -3.63 12.65
N VAL A 423 1.24 -4.63 13.54
CA VAL A 423 1.92 -5.93 13.35
C VAL A 423 1.33 -6.68 12.14
N ILE A 424 0.00 -6.74 12.04
CA ILE A 424 -0.68 -7.38 10.90
C ILE A 424 -0.33 -6.66 9.59
N CYS A 425 -0.33 -5.32 9.58
CA CYS A 425 0.02 -4.53 8.40
C CYS A 425 1.50 -4.67 8.04
N ALA A 426 2.40 -4.75 9.02
CA ALA A 426 3.81 -5.07 8.78
C ALA A 426 3.98 -6.44 8.11
N ALA A 427 3.31 -7.46 8.65
CA ALA A 427 3.32 -8.82 8.08
C ALA A 427 2.70 -8.86 6.68
N SER A 428 1.60 -8.13 6.46
CA SER A 428 0.94 -7.98 5.16
C SER A 428 1.90 -7.37 4.12
N GLY A 429 2.55 -6.25 4.45
CA GLY A 429 3.54 -5.61 3.58
C GLY A 429 4.76 -6.50 3.30
N PHE A 430 5.29 -7.15 4.32
CA PHE A 430 6.36 -8.13 4.19
C PHE A 430 5.94 -9.27 3.24
N GLY A 431 4.75 -9.85 3.46
CA GLY A 431 4.16 -10.87 2.60
C GLY A 431 3.96 -10.42 1.14
N ASN A 432 3.65 -9.16 0.92
CA ASN A 432 3.56 -8.59 -0.44
C ASN A 432 4.89 -8.69 -1.19
N GLY A 433 6.00 -8.43 -0.50
CA GLY A 433 7.33 -8.56 -1.07
C GLY A 433 7.69 -10.01 -1.36
N THR A 434 7.41 -10.94 -0.43
CA THR A 434 7.78 -12.35 -0.56
C THR A 434 6.99 -13.08 -1.64
N VAL A 435 5.67 -12.87 -1.74
CA VAL A 435 4.81 -13.48 -2.77
C VAL A 435 5.25 -13.09 -4.18
N PHE A 436 5.64 -11.82 -4.40
CA PHE A 436 6.12 -11.37 -5.71
C PHE A 436 7.44 -12.03 -6.12
N LYS A 437 8.26 -12.48 -5.16
CA LYS A 437 9.49 -13.23 -5.44
C LYS A 437 9.25 -14.67 -5.88
N ILE A 438 8.10 -15.27 -5.52
CA ILE A 438 7.74 -16.61 -5.99
C ILE A 438 7.42 -16.59 -7.50
N ILE A 439 6.83 -15.48 -8.02
CA ILE A 439 6.35 -15.41 -9.40
C ILE A 439 7.43 -15.78 -10.45
N PRO A 440 8.61 -15.14 -10.48
CA PRO A 440 9.63 -15.45 -11.47
C PRO A 440 10.25 -16.85 -11.29
N VAL A 441 10.17 -17.43 -10.09
CA VAL A 441 10.66 -18.78 -9.81
C VAL A 441 9.76 -19.83 -10.47
N VAL A 442 8.43 -19.69 -10.31
CA VAL A 442 7.46 -20.67 -10.85
C VAL A 442 7.07 -20.38 -12.31
N ASN A 443 7.24 -19.15 -12.78
CA ASN A 443 6.86 -18.71 -14.14
C ASN A 443 7.90 -17.77 -14.76
N PRO A 444 9.13 -18.26 -15.04
CA PRO A 444 10.23 -17.40 -15.51
C PRO A 444 9.97 -16.79 -16.90
N LYS A 445 9.19 -17.46 -17.76
CA LYS A 445 8.91 -17.01 -19.14
C LYS A 445 7.82 -15.94 -19.20
N ASP A 446 6.78 -16.07 -18.38
CA ASP A 446 5.57 -15.25 -18.44
C ASP A 446 5.30 -14.47 -17.14
N ALA A 447 6.37 -14.22 -16.35
CA ALA A 447 6.26 -13.55 -15.04
C ALA A 447 5.48 -12.23 -15.09
N GLY A 448 5.63 -11.41 -16.13
CA GLY A 448 4.89 -10.17 -16.30
C GLY A 448 3.38 -10.35 -16.46
N ALA A 449 2.95 -11.38 -17.19
CA ALA A 449 1.53 -11.71 -17.35
C ALA A 449 0.93 -12.24 -16.03
N VAL A 450 1.69 -13.09 -15.31
CA VAL A 450 1.31 -13.59 -13.98
C VAL A 450 1.18 -12.43 -12.99
N ILE A 451 2.14 -11.50 -12.94
CA ILE A 451 2.07 -10.28 -12.11
C ILE A 451 0.78 -9.50 -12.39
N GLY A 452 0.40 -9.36 -13.67
CA GLY A 452 -0.85 -8.68 -14.06
C GLY A 452 -2.08 -9.32 -13.41
N ILE A 453 -2.26 -10.65 -13.56
CA ILE A 453 -3.41 -11.37 -13.00
C ILE A 453 -3.34 -11.41 -11.47
N VAL A 454 -2.20 -11.73 -10.89
CA VAL A 454 -1.99 -11.79 -9.44
C VAL A 454 -2.27 -10.42 -8.80
N SER A 455 -1.80 -9.33 -9.42
CA SER A 455 -2.06 -7.99 -8.90
C SER A 455 -3.53 -7.56 -9.01
N CYS A 456 -4.23 -8.01 -10.06
CA CYS A 456 -5.67 -7.78 -10.24
C CYS A 456 -6.48 -8.48 -9.14
N LEU A 457 -6.34 -9.79 -9.05
CA LEU A 457 -7.10 -10.60 -8.09
C LEU A 457 -6.67 -10.35 -6.64
N GLY A 458 -5.38 -10.09 -6.40
CA GLY A 458 -4.90 -9.71 -5.08
C GLY A 458 -5.48 -8.40 -4.59
N ALA A 459 -5.64 -7.41 -5.47
CA ALA A 459 -6.27 -6.15 -5.09
C ALA A 459 -7.76 -6.31 -4.75
N LEU A 460 -8.49 -7.25 -5.39
CA LEU A 460 -9.87 -7.58 -5.00
C LEU A 460 -9.98 -8.03 -3.53
N GLY A 461 -8.91 -8.59 -2.96
CA GLY A 461 -8.83 -8.86 -1.53
C GLY A 461 -8.99 -7.64 -0.62
N GLY A 462 -8.84 -6.45 -1.16
CA GLY A 462 -9.10 -5.19 -0.45
C GLY A 462 -10.55 -4.69 -0.55
N PHE A 463 -11.37 -5.28 -1.40
CA PHE A 463 -12.78 -4.88 -1.59
C PHE A 463 -13.72 -5.56 -0.59
N PHE A 464 -13.64 -6.88 -0.47
CA PHE A 464 -14.60 -7.65 0.34
C PHE A 464 -14.45 -7.43 1.86
N PRO A 465 -13.23 -7.38 2.45
CA PRO A 465 -13.09 -7.25 3.90
C PRO A 465 -13.71 -5.97 4.47
N PRO A 466 -13.56 -4.77 3.90
CA PRO A 466 -14.25 -3.58 4.40
C PRO A 466 -15.78 -3.71 4.41
N LEU A 467 -16.36 -4.36 3.38
CA LEU A 467 -17.80 -4.58 3.32
C LEU A 467 -18.26 -5.54 4.41
N PHE A 468 -17.50 -6.62 4.62
CA PHE A 468 -17.79 -7.60 5.67
C PHE A 468 -17.60 -7.00 7.08
N LEU A 469 -16.58 -6.15 7.26
CA LEU A 469 -16.39 -5.37 8.49
C LEU A 469 -17.60 -4.46 8.76
N GLY A 470 -18.03 -3.67 7.77
CA GLY A 470 -19.20 -2.81 7.89
C GLY A 470 -20.46 -3.60 8.23
N TRP A 471 -20.69 -4.72 7.54
CA TRP A 471 -21.82 -5.60 7.83
C TRP A 471 -21.76 -6.20 9.23
N CYS A 472 -20.59 -6.61 9.71
CA CYS A 472 -20.42 -7.13 11.08
C CYS A 472 -20.71 -6.05 12.12
N ILE A 473 -20.24 -4.82 11.91
CA ILE A 473 -20.50 -3.70 12.80
C ILE A 473 -22.00 -3.36 12.82
N ASP A 474 -22.65 -3.26 11.67
CA ASP A 474 -24.07 -2.94 11.58
C ASP A 474 -24.95 -4.05 12.20
N ARG A 475 -24.57 -5.34 12.04
CA ARG A 475 -25.39 -6.48 12.48
C ARG A 475 -25.13 -6.91 13.91
N PHE A 476 -23.87 -6.84 14.38
CA PHE A 476 -23.44 -7.37 15.67
C PHE A 476 -22.85 -6.32 16.61
N GLY A 477 -22.74 -5.07 16.17
CA GLY A 477 -22.07 -4.00 16.93
C GLY A 477 -20.56 -4.21 17.10
N SER A 478 -19.95 -5.19 16.38
CA SER A 478 -18.54 -5.55 16.55
C SER A 478 -17.94 -6.12 15.27
N PRO A 479 -16.67 -5.81 14.93
CA PRO A 479 -15.96 -6.39 13.80
C PRO A 479 -15.35 -7.78 14.08
N ALA A 480 -15.59 -8.40 15.23
CA ALA A 480 -14.94 -9.63 15.71
C ALA A 480 -15.00 -10.79 14.68
N TRP A 481 -16.16 -11.00 14.06
CA TRP A 481 -16.33 -12.04 13.05
C TRP A 481 -15.49 -11.80 11.79
N ALA A 482 -15.30 -10.55 11.42
CA ALA A 482 -14.47 -10.20 10.26
C ALA A 482 -12.99 -10.50 10.51
N TYR A 483 -12.47 -10.21 11.69
CA TYR A 483 -11.10 -10.55 12.08
C TYR A 483 -10.90 -12.06 12.23
N THR A 484 -11.89 -12.77 12.78
CA THR A 484 -11.87 -14.23 12.85
C THR A 484 -11.86 -14.84 11.44
N ALA A 485 -12.69 -14.36 10.52
CA ALA A 485 -12.71 -14.82 9.13
C ALA A 485 -11.37 -14.55 8.42
N MET A 486 -10.76 -13.38 8.63
CA MET A 486 -9.42 -13.07 8.12
C MET A 486 -8.37 -14.06 8.66
N ALA A 487 -8.41 -14.38 9.95
CA ALA A 487 -7.48 -15.31 10.57
C ALA A 487 -7.65 -16.73 10.03
N VAL A 488 -8.89 -17.20 9.87
CA VAL A 488 -9.20 -18.52 9.25
C VAL A 488 -8.71 -18.55 7.79
N PHE A 489 -8.94 -17.47 7.02
CA PHE A 489 -8.44 -17.36 5.66
C PHE A 489 -6.90 -17.38 5.62
N ALA A 490 -6.24 -16.72 6.58
CA ALA A 490 -4.79 -16.77 6.71
C ALA A 490 -4.27 -18.16 7.04
N LEU A 491 -4.95 -18.94 7.91
CA LEU A 491 -4.59 -20.34 8.15
C LEU A 491 -4.71 -21.19 6.87
N ALA A 492 -5.77 -21.01 6.10
CA ALA A 492 -5.91 -21.71 4.81
C ALA A 492 -4.77 -21.32 3.85
N ALA A 493 -4.43 -20.02 3.78
CA ALA A 493 -3.31 -19.54 2.97
C ALA A 493 -1.96 -20.09 3.46
N PHE A 494 -1.76 -20.23 4.76
CA PHE A 494 -0.57 -20.85 5.33
C PHE A 494 -0.42 -22.31 4.85
N VAL A 495 -1.50 -23.10 4.94
CA VAL A 495 -1.51 -24.50 4.48
C VAL A 495 -1.21 -24.60 3.00
N VAL A 496 -1.84 -23.74 2.18
CA VAL A 496 -1.60 -23.68 0.72
C VAL A 496 -0.15 -23.32 0.42
N ASN A 497 0.39 -22.28 1.08
CA ASN A 497 1.79 -21.88 0.88
C ASN A 497 2.77 -22.96 1.31
N TRP A 498 2.52 -23.59 2.45
CA TRP A 498 3.34 -24.70 2.95
C TRP A 498 3.33 -25.85 1.94
N TRP A 499 2.16 -26.23 1.44
CA TRP A 499 2.01 -27.33 0.49
C TRP A 499 2.73 -27.10 -0.84
N TYR A 500 2.63 -25.89 -1.40
CA TYR A 500 3.16 -25.60 -2.73
C TYR A 500 4.60 -25.10 -2.72
N TYR A 501 5.04 -24.37 -1.70
CA TYR A 501 6.30 -23.61 -1.79
C TYR A 501 7.28 -23.84 -0.64
N TRP A 502 6.86 -24.37 0.50
CA TRP A 502 7.76 -24.51 1.65
C TRP A 502 8.13 -25.95 1.98
N ARG A 503 7.29 -26.96 1.79
CA ARG A 503 7.63 -28.35 2.10
C ARG A 503 8.78 -28.83 1.20
N ARG A 504 9.74 -29.59 1.74
CA ARG A 504 10.94 -30.07 1.03
C ARG A 504 10.63 -30.92 -0.21
N GLU A 505 9.55 -31.66 -0.19
CA GLU A 505 9.11 -32.52 -1.30
C GLU A 505 8.34 -31.78 -2.40
N SER A 506 8.15 -30.47 -2.25
CA SER A 506 7.46 -29.70 -3.30
C SER A 506 8.35 -29.54 -4.52
N PRO A 507 7.84 -29.83 -5.73
CA PRO A 507 8.59 -29.62 -6.97
C PRO A 507 8.90 -28.14 -7.26
N THR A 508 8.28 -27.23 -6.53
CA THR A 508 8.43 -25.77 -6.62
C THR A 508 8.87 -25.17 -5.29
N HIS A 509 9.68 -25.92 -4.53
CA HIS A 509 10.28 -25.42 -3.28
C HIS A 509 11.12 -24.17 -3.58
N CYS A 510 10.88 -23.04 -2.88
CA CYS A 510 11.57 -21.76 -3.08
C CYS A 510 11.69 -20.95 -1.77
#